data_f5d143fa2a4bd2d02806acafaae2baf6
#
_entry.id   f5d143fa2a4bd2d02806acafaae2baf6
#
_cell.length_a   1.000
_cell.length_b   1.000
_cell.length_c   1.000
_cell.angle_alpha   90.00
_cell.angle_beta   90.00
_cell.angle_gamma   90.00
#
_symmetry.space_group_name_H-M   'P 1'
#
loop_
_entity.id
_entity.type
_entity.pdbx_description
1 polymer ?
#
loop_
_entity_poly.entity_id
_entity_poly.type
_entity_poly.pdbx_seq_one_letter_code
_entity_poly.pdbx_strand_id
1 'polypeptide(L)'
;MAGAHVDSMAQYEEMYRESLDDPEAFWSKIGEDFHWEKRWDKLNEVNFDNDKGPVSIKWFLGAKTNLAYNALDRHVLAGKGDKVGFYWEGNEPTESITFTYAQLLEKVQCVANVLKSKGIRKGDT
;
A
#
# COMPACT_ATOMS: atom_id res chain seq x y z
N MET A 1 -17.33 -5.57 15.97
CA MET A 1 -16.50 -4.58 15.20
C MET A 1 -15.07 -4.99 15.39
N ALA A 2 -14.27 -5.04 14.32
CA ALA A 2 -12.82 -5.18 14.50
C ALA A 2 -12.37 -3.95 15.30
N GLY A 3 -11.56 -4.14 16.35
CA GLY A 3 -11.02 -3.06 17.16
C GLY A 3 -10.24 -2.06 16.32
N ALA A 4 -10.09 -0.85 16.77
CA ALA A 4 -9.20 0.13 16.16
C ALA A 4 -7.76 -0.41 16.21
N HIS A 5 -6.92 -0.03 15.22
CA HIS A 5 -5.50 -0.40 15.24
C HIS A 5 -4.75 0.20 16.43
N VAL A 6 -5.28 1.29 16.99
CA VAL A 6 -4.82 1.94 18.21
C VAL A 6 -6.03 2.13 19.11
N ASP A 7 -6.04 1.46 20.27
CA ASP A 7 -7.21 1.38 21.15
C ASP A 7 -7.18 2.39 22.30
N SER A 8 -6.03 3.02 22.57
CA SER A 8 -5.86 3.95 23.68
C SER A 8 -4.75 4.97 23.44
N MET A 9 -4.80 6.09 24.18
CA MET A 9 -3.72 7.09 24.16
C MET A 9 -2.40 6.50 24.68
N ALA A 10 -2.43 5.63 25.67
CA ALA A 10 -1.23 4.96 26.18
C ALA A 10 -0.55 4.12 25.09
N GLN A 11 -1.32 3.36 24.30
CA GLN A 11 -0.80 2.60 23.16
C GLN A 11 -0.22 3.52 22.07
N TYR A 12 -0.90 4.64 21.78
CA TYR A 12 -0.38 5.64 20.84
C TYR A 12 0.96 6.20 21.29
N GLU A 13 1.07 6.60 22.56
CA GLU A 13 2.30 7.17 23.13
C GLU A 13 3.46 6.17 23.13
N GLU A 14 3.17 4.88 23.41
CA GLU A 14 4.14 3.80 23.32
C GLU A 14 4.65 3.62 21.88
N MET A 15 3.74 3.46 20.91
CA MET A 15 4.09 3.32 19.50
C MET A 15 4.85 4.55 18.97
N TYR A 16 4.44 5.75 19.39
CA TYR A 16 5.12 6.98 19.02
C TYR A 16 6.55 7.00 19.56
N ARG A 17 6.75 6.59 20.82
CA ARG A 17 8.08 6.49 21.43
C ARG A 17 8.95 5.47 20.71
N GLU A 18 8.43 4.27 20.45
CA GLU A 18 9.14 3.25 19.65
C GLU A 18 9.58 3.79 18.28
N SER A 19 8.72 4.56 17.61
CA SER A 19 9.02 5.12 16.28
C SER A 19 10.14 6.17 16.32
N LEU A 20 10.40 6.80 17.47
CA LEU A 20 11.48 7.76 17.67
C LEU A 20 12.78 7.09 18.15
N ASP A 21 12.67 6.13 19.06
CA ASP A 21 13.81 5.48 19.71
C ASP A 21 14.52 4.50 18.76
N ASP A 22 13.74 3.72 18.00
CA ASP A 22 14.24 2.79 16.96
C ASP A 22 13.36 2.82 15.71
N PRO A 23 13.48 3.88 14.88
CA PRO A 23 12.69 4.01 13.68
C PRO A 23 12.90 2.86 12.67
N GLU A 24 14.10 2.27 12.63
CA GLU A 24 14.38 1.17 11.71
C GLU A 24 13.61 -0.08 12.08
N ALA A 25 13.62 -0.49 13.34
CA ALA A 25 12.84 -1.63 13.82
C ALA A 25 11.33 -1.38 13.70
N PHE A 26 10.86 -0.19 14.10
CA PHE A 26 9.44 0.17 14.04
C PHE A 26 8.87 0.13 12.63
N TRP A 27 9.49 0.82 11.68
CA TRP A 27 8.99 0.86 10.30
C TRP A 27 9.23 -0.43 9.52
N SER A 28 10.27 -1.22 9.88
CA SER A 28 10.46 -2.57 9.34
C SER A 28 9.30 -3.48 9.73
N LYS A 29 8.88 -3.47 10.99
CA LYS A 29 7.75 -4.24 11.50
C LYS A 29 6.45 -3.89 10.75
N ILE A 30 6.18 -2.60 10.54
CA ILE A 30 5.01 -2.15 9.77
C ILE A 30 5.14 -2.58 8.30
N GLY A 31 6.34 -2.48 7.72
CA GLY A 31 6.60 -2.89 6.35
C GLY A 31 6.35 -4.38 6.10
N GLU A 32 6.56 -5.23 7.11
CA GLU A 32 6.34 -6.68 7.01
C GLU A 32 4.85 -7.08 6.90
N ASP A 33 3.93 -6.20 7.22
CA ASP A 33 2.49 -6.42 7.02
C ASP A 33 2.08 -6.39 5.53
N PHE A 34 2.97 -5.96 4.64
CA PHE A 34 2.73 -5.88 3.21
C PHE A 34 3.43 -7.00 2.46
N HIS A 35 2.89 -7.35 1.30
CA HIS A 35 3.53 -8.31 0.40
C HIS A 35 4.66 -7.65 -0.38
N TRP A 36 5.83 -8.28 -0.35
CA TRP A 36 7.02 -7.91 -1.12
C TRP A 36 7.44 -9.07 -2.00
N GLU A 37 7.63 -8.82 -3.30
CA GLU A 37 8.26 -9.78 -4.21
C GLU A 37 9.76 -9.93 -3.90
N LYS A 38 10.39 -8.84 -3.48
CA LYS A 38 11.71 -8.79 -2.89
C LYS A 38 11.67 -7.85 -1.69
N ARG A 39 12.10 -8.34 -0.51
CA ARG A 39 12.28 -7.51 0.68
C ARG A 39 13.38 -6.46 0.43
N TRP A 40 13.37 -5.37 1.15
CA TRP A 40 14.38 -4.31 1.10
C TRP A 40 15.74 -4.77 1.61
N ASP A 41 16.78 -4.20 1.04
CA ASP A 41 18.16 -4.40 1.48
C ASP A 41 18.53 -3.41 2.59
N LYS A 42 17.93 -2.20 2.56
CA LYS A 42 18.03 -1.14 3.56
C LYS A 42 16.69 -0.43 3.71
N LEU A 43 16.26 -0.18 4.95
CA LEU A 43 14.94 0.38 5.21
C LEU A 43 14.80 1.80 4.67
N ASN A 44 15.72 2.69 5.05
CA ASN A 44 15.71 4.07 4.58
C ASN A 44 17.12 4.63 4.35
N GLU A 45 17.17 5.69 3.58
CA GLU A 45 18.34 6.52 3.40
C GLU A 45 17.89 7.98 3.29
N VAL A 46 18.39 8.81 4.19
CA VAL A 46 17.98 10.20 4.29
C VAL A 46 19.20 11.10 4.25
N ASN A 47 19.15 12.14 3.42
CA ASN A 47 20.13 13.21 3.39
C ASN A 47 19.44 14.57 3.44
N PHE A 48 19.63 15.32 4.53
CA PHE A 48 19.23 16.72 4.66
C PHE A 48 20.42 17.67 4.72
N ASP A 49 21.64 17.14 4.55
CA ASP A 49 22.87 17.92 4.57
C ASP A 49 23.26 18.31 3.14
N ASN A 50 23.12 19.59 2.82
CA ASN A 50 23.41 20.11 1.48
C ASN A 50 24.91 19.98 1.11
N ASP A 51 25.81 19.89 2.09
CA ASP A 51 27.25 19.71 1.85
C ASP A 51 27.55 18.26 1.38
N LYS A 52 26.64 17.33 1.66
CA LYS A 52 26.71 15.92 1.22
C LYS A 52 25.95 15.62 -0.06
N GLY A 53 25.40 16.66 -0.72
CA GLY A 53 24.65 16.52 -1.96
C GLY A 53 23.17 16.91 -1.83
N PRO A 54 22.35 16.61 -2.86
CA PRO A 54 20.95 17.00 -2.87
C PRO A 54 20.17 16.37 -1.71
N VAL A 55 19.22 17.12 -1.16
CA VAL A 55 18.26 16.60 -0.18
C VAL A 55 17.52 15.40 -0.79
N SER A 56 17.53 14.28 -0.09
CA SER A 56 16.89 13.06 -0.57
C SER A 56 16.33 12.23 0.58
N ILE A 57 15.19 11.60 0.32
CA ILE A 57 14.55 10.63 1.22
C ILE A 57 14.20 9.41 0.38
N LYS A 58 14.75 8.25 0.74
CA LYS A 58 14.51 6.99 0.07
C LYS A 58 14.06 5.96 1.10
N TRP A 59 13.01 5.22 0.79
CA TRP A 59 12.48 4.15 1.63
C TRP A 59 12.51 2.81 0.90
N PHE A 60 12.69 1.72 1.68
CA PHE A 60 12.65 0.35 1.19
C PHE A 60 13.58 0.11 -0.01
N LEU A 61 14.85 0.53 0.12
CA LEU A 61 15.83 0.45 -0.95
C LEU A 61 16.03 -1.01 -1.39
N GLY A 62 16.01 -1.20 -2.71
CA GLY A 62 16.17 -2.51 -3.32
C GLY A 62 14.94 -3.41 -3.28
N ALA A 63 13.86 -2.98 -2.61
CA ALA A 63 12.62 -3.73 -2.54
C ALA A 63 11.85 -3.76 -3.88
N LYS A 64 11.01 -4.80 -4.02
CA LYS A 64 10.04 -4.92 -5.12
C LYS A 64 8.69 -5.29 -4.54
N THR A 65 7.68 -4.56 -4.93
CA THR A 65 6.29 -4.83 -4.56
C THR A 65 5.33 -4.42 -5.67
N ASN A 66 4.10 -4.90 -5.59
CA ASN A 66 3.00 -4.51 -6.46
C ASN A 66 1.86 -3.94 -5.60
N LEU A 67 1.52 -2.67 -5.83
CA LEU A 67 0.46 -2.00 -5.08
C LEU A 67 -0.92 -2.63 -5.34
N ALA A 68 -1.22 -2.99 -6.59
CA ALA A 68 -2.50 -3.64 -6.93
C ALA A 68 -2.62 -4.99 -6.21
N TYR A 69 -1.55 -5.78 -6.17
CA TYR A 69 -1.52 -7.04 -5.42
C TYR A 69 -1.81 -6.81 -3.93
N ASN A 70 -1.16 -5.83 -3.32
CA ASN A 70 -1.38 -5.51 -1.91
C ASN A 70 -2.79 -4.98 -1.63
N ALA A 71 -3.38 -4.24 -2.57
CA ALA A 71 -4.71 -3.65 -2.39
C ALA A 71 -5.84 -4.64 -2.70
N LEU A 72 -5.67 -5.57 -3.62
CA LEU A 72 -6.74 -6.41 -4.15
C LEU A 72 -6.43 -7.91 -4.03
N ASP A 73 -5.43 -8.40 -4.76
CA ASP A 73 -5.18 -9.85 -4.93
C ASP A 73 -5.04 -10.57 -3.59
N ARG A 74 -4.20 -10.06 -2.68
CA ARG A 74 -3.96 -10.70 -1.38
C ARG A 74 -5.24 -10.83 -0.55
N HIS A 75 -6.17 -9.88 -0.69
CA HIS A 75 -7.43 -9.91 0.06
C HIS A 75 -8.40 -10.93 -0.54
N VAL A 76 -8.46 -11.03 -1.85
CA VAL A 76 -9.26 -12.07 -2.54
C VAL A 76 -8.72 -13.45 -2.19
N LEU A 77 -7.40 -13.65 -2.26
CA LEU A 77 -6.73 -14.89 -1.89
C LEU A 77 -6.93 -15.28 -0.41
N ALA A 78 -7.07 -14.29 0.46
CA ALA A 78 -7.40 -14.48 1.88
C ALA A 78 -8.90 -14.72 2.16
N GLY A 79 -9.70 -15.01 1.10
CA GLY A 79 -11.13 -15.33 1.24
C GLY A 79 -12.04 -14.11 1.49
N LYS A 80 -11.55 -12.89 1.25
CA LYS A 80 -12.31 -11.64 1.42
C LYS A 80 -12.90 -11.13 0.10
N GLY A 81 -13.00 -11.98 -0.93
CA GLY A 81 -13.43 -11.59 -2.27
C GLY A 81 -14.85 -11.00 -2.32
N ASP A 82 -15.76 -11.50 -1.48
CA ASP A 82 -17.15 -11.03 -1.44
C ASP A 82 -17.36 -9.77 -0.59
N LYS A 83 -16.33 -9.33 0.14
CA LYS A 83 -16.40 -8.09 0.91
C LYS A 83 -16.49 -6.89 -0.03
N VAL A 84 -17.35 -5.92 0.27
CA VAL A 84 -17.40 -4.65 -0.44
C VAL A 84 -16.07 -3.92 -0.29
N GLY A 85 -15.44 -3.63 -1.43
CA GLY A 85 -14.17 -2.91 -1.51
C GLY A 85 -14.34 -1.46 -1.97
N PHE A 86 -15.43 -1.15 -2.68
CA PHE A 86 -15.62 0.16 -3.26
C PHE A 86 -17.10 0.50 -3.44
N TYR A 87 -17.49 1.71 -3.06
CA TYR A 87 -18.77 2.33 -3.36
C TYR A 87 -18.53 3.48 -4.34
N TRP A 88 -19.25 3.48 -5.43
CA TRP A 88 -19.25 4.57 -6.40
C TRP A 88 -20.61 5.26 -6.42
N GLU A 89 -20.60 6.57 -6.42
CA GLU A 89 -21.80 7.40 -6.59
C GLU A 89 -21.56 8.36 -7.75
N GLY A 90 -22.57 8.46 -8.63
CA GLY A 90 -22.59 9.39 -9.75
C GLY A 90 -23.06 10.80 -9.34
N ASN A 91 -23.32 11.62 -10.35
CA ASN A 91 -23.85 12.98 -10.11
C ASN A 91 -25.31 12.98 -9.64
N GLU A 92 -26.07 11.98 -10.05
CA GLU A 92 -27.46 11.80 -9.64
C GLU A 92 -27.52 10.87 -8.42
N PRO A 93 -28.37 11.17 -7.40
CA PRO A 93 -28.45 10.37 -6.17
C PRO A 93 -28.87 8.91 -6.38
N THR A 94 -29.42 8.59 -7.55
CA THR A 94 -29.86 7.23 -7.95
C THR A 94 -28.76 6.43 -8.65
N GLU A 95 -27.65 7.07 -9.01
CA GLU A 95 -26.53 6.44 -9.70
C GLU A 95 -25.51 5.97 -8.68
N SER A 96 -25.64 4.73 -8.21
CA SER A 96 -24.67 4.14 -7.31
C SER A 96 -24.31 2.71 -7.75
N ILE A 97 -23.06 2.34 -7.59
CA ILE A 97 -22.56 0.99 -7.86
C ILE A 97 -21.68 0.55 -6.68
N THR A 98 -21.86 -0.70 -6.31
CA THR A 98 -21.01 -1.34 -5.29
C THR A 98 -20.17 -2.41 -5.95
N PHE A 99 -18.85 -2.41 -5.68
CA PHE A 99 -17.93 -3.43 -6.13
C PHE A 99 -17.38 -4.22 -4.94
N THR A 100 -17.41 -5.54 -5.04
CA THR A 100 -16.66 -6.41 -4.14
C THR A 100 -15.17 -6.42 -4.53
N TYR A 101 -14.30 -6.90 -3.63
CA TYR A 101 -12.88 -7.07 -3.94
C TYR A 101 -12.65 -7.96 -5.18
N ALA A 102 -13.39 -9.05 -5.31
CA ALA A 102 -13.28 -9.94 -6.46
C ALA A 102 -13.68 -9.24 -7.77
N GLN A 103 -14.81 -8.53 -7.78
CA GLN A 103 -15.27 -7.78 -8.95
C GLN A 103 -14.30 -6.65 -9.33
N LEU A 104 -13.74 -5.98 -8.33
CA LEU A 104 -12.78 -4.91 -8.56
C LEU A 104 -11.46 -5.46 -9.15
N LEU A 105 -10.99 -6.60 -8.62
CA LEU A 105 -9.81 -7.29 -9.14
C LEU A 105 -9.98 -7.68 -10.61
N GLU A 106 -11.12 -8.26 -10.99
CA GLU A 106 -11.42 -8.61 -12.38
C GLU A 106 -11.34 -7.39 -13.30
N LYS A 107 -11.97 -6.26 -12.90
CA LYS A 107 -11.93 -5.02 -13.69
C LYS A 107 -10.52 -4.46 -13.84
N VAL A 108 -9.74 -4.47 -12.77
CA VAL A 108 -8.34 -4.00 -12.79
C VAL A 108 -7.49 -4.87 -13.71
N GLN A 109 -7.67 -6.19 -13.68
CA GLN A 109 -6.98 -7.12 -14.60
C GLN A 109 -7.35 -6.86 -16.06
N CYS A 110 -8.63 -6.61 -16.37
CA CYS A 110 -9.06 -6.25 -17.72
C CYS A 110 -8.35 -4.97 -18.21
N VAL A 111 -8.35 -3.92 -17.40
CA VAL A 111 -7.66 -2.65 -17.74
C VAL A 111 -6.15 -2.88 -17.93
N ALA A 112 -5.52 -3.62 -17.03
CA ALA A 112 -4.10 -3.94 -17.13
C ALA A 112 -3.77 -4.68 -18.44
N ASN A 113 -4.62 -5.63 -18.86
CA ASN A 113 -4.46 -6.34 -20.13
C ASN A 113 -4.61 -5.42 -21.34
N VAL A 114 -5.54 -4.46 -21.32
CA VAL A 114 -5.69 -3.44 -22.37
C VAL A 114 -4.43 -2.59 -22.45
N LEU A 115 -3.91 -2.08 -21.32
CA LEU A 115 -2.67 -1.29 -21.28
C LEU A 115 -1.48 -2.07 -21.85
N LYS A 116 -1.32 -3.33 -21.44
CA LYS A 116 -0.28 -4.22 -21.98
C LYS A 116 -0.42 -4.43 -23.48
N SER A 117 -1.64 -4.62 -24.00
CA SER A 117 -1.89 -4.79 -25.43
C SER A 117 -1.54 -3.54 -26.26
N LYS A 118 -1.54 -2.36 -25.63
CA LYS A 118 -1.10 -1.08 -26.22
C LYS A 118 0.41 -0.84 -26.09
N GLY A 119 1.15 -1.79 -25.49
CA GLY A 119 2.60 -1.71 -25.35
C GLY A 119 3.07 -0.88 -24.14
N ILE A 120 2.15 -0.45 -23.27
CA ILE A 120 2.50 0.33 -22.08
C ILE A 120 3.31 -0.51 -21.10
N ARG A 121 4.39 0.07 -20.61
CA ARG A 121 5.38 -0.56 -19.73
C ARG A 121 5.67 0.32 -18.52
N LYS A 122 6.41 -0.24 -17.56
CA LYS A 122 6.88 0.51 -16.39
C LYS A 122 7.69 1.74 -16.82
N GLY A 123 7.27 2.91 -16.33
CA GLY A 123 7.91 4.21 -16.63
C GLY A 123 7.24 5.01 -17.73
N ASP A 124 6.26 4.44 -18.44
CA ASP A 124 5.45 5.18 -19.41
C ASP A 124 4.46 6.12 -18.68
N THR A 125 4.23 7.29 -19.25
CA THR A 125 3.30 8.32 -18.74
C THR A 125 2.26 8.65 -19.81
#